data_ff514c5fc52cd1a52b4641f98f9b11d1
#
_entry.id   ff514c5fc52cd1a52b4641f98f9b11d1
#
_cell.length_a   1.000
_cell.length_b   1.000
_cell.length_c   1.000
_cell.angle_alpha   90.00
_cell.angle_beta   90.00
_cell.angle_gamma   90.00
#
_symmetry.space_group_name_H-M   'P 1'
#
loop_
_entity.id
_entity.type
_entity.pdbx_description
1 polymer ?
#
loop_
_entity_poly.entity_id
_entity_poly.type
_entity_poly.pdbx_seq_one_letter_code
_entity_poly.pdbx_strand_id
1 'polypeptide(L)'
;MMKPGGSFFYNHKTRWERGEMLHPIEWLKKTKWTIRQEIIWDRTIAANIRGWRFWQVDERIYWLYKPINDNKIGTELLSKHALVTSIWRFSPERKNAHPAPFPLLLPVRCIYSILDNTKGVVIDPYAGSGTTLVAAKLLEHDYIGIDVSAQYIDMAKKRIEHANNEINILSEELGKHIVRKTFKQRKENGEYSKRIKSNFQSELLPKGWQFA
;
A
#
# COMPACT_ATOMS: atom_id res chain seq x y z
N MET A 1 3.82 -21.33 -3.09
CA MET A 1 3.88 -20.76 -4.46
C MET A 1 2.59 -19.98 -4.72
N MET A 2 2.67 -18.73 -5.22
CA MET A 2 1.49 -17.89 -5.45
C MET A 2 0.66 -18.42 -6.63
N LYS A 3 -0.67 -18.43 -6.46
CA LYS A 3 -1.63 -18.82 -7.51
C LYS A 3 -1.63 -17.78 -8.65
N PRO A 4 -2.00 -18.19 -9.88
CA PRO A 4 -2.34 -17.23 -10.93
C PRO A 4 -3.41 -16.24 -10.44
N GLY A 5 -3.27 -14.97 -10.80
CA GLY A 5 -4.11 -13.88 -10.30
C GLY A 5 -3.75 -13.35 -8.91
N GLY A 6 -2.85 -14.01 -8.19
CA GLY A 6 -2.39 -13.54 -6.88
C GLY A 6 -1.65 -12.22 -6.95
N SER A 7 -1.76 -11.42 -5.90
CA SER A 7 -1.09 -10.12 -5.74
C SER A 7 0.05 -10.21 -4.74
N PHE A 8 1.11 -9.45 -5.00
CA PHE A 8 2.25 -9.32 -4.12
C PHE A 8 2.59 -7.84 -3.94
N PHE A 9 2.61 -7.38 -2.70
CA PHE A 9 3.01 -6.01 -2.36
C PHE A 9 4.44 -6.02 -1.83
N TYR A 10 5.33 -5.35 -2.53
CA TYR A 10 6.74 -5.24 -2.19
C TYR A 10 7.04 -3.83 -1.70
N ASN A 11 7.30 -3.68 -0.41
CA ASN A 11 7.67 -2.39 0.18
C ASN A 11 9.19 -2.24 0.20
N HIS A 12 9.68 -1.17 -0.40
CA HIS A 12 11.11 -0.85 -0.39
C HIS A 12 11.34 0.65 -0.63
N LYS A 13 12.29 1.21 0.07
CA LYS A 13 12.74 2.59 -0.19
C LYS A 13 13.76 2.63 -1.34
N THR A 14 13.88 3.77 -2.01
CA THR A 14 15.03 4.03 -2.86
C THR A 14 16.32 4.00 -2.03
N ARG A 15 17.40 3.53 -2.63
CA ARG A 15 18.73 3.44 -2.02
C ARG A 15 19.68 4.37 -2.76
N TRP A 16 20.82 4.62 -2.16
CA TRP A 16 21.90 5.37 -2.80
C TRP A 16 23.20 4.59 -2.61
N GLU A 17 23.93 4.46 -3.69
CA GLU A 17 25.28 3.90 -3.70
C GLU A 17 26.20 4.90 -4.40
N ARG A 18 27.27 5.32 -3.72
CA ARG A 18 28.24 6.31 -4.22
C ARG A 18 27.62 7.61 -4.77
N GLY A 19 26.50 8.04 -4.17
CA GLY A 19 25.77 9.25 -4.59
C GLY A 19 24.74 9.03 -5.70
N GLU A 20 24.71 7.86 -6.32
CA GLU A 20 23.74 7.48 -7.33
C GLU A 20 22.49 6.88 -6.67
N MET A 21 21.31 7.26 -7.18
CA MET A 21 20.04 6.73 -6.71
C MET A 21 19.77 5.38 -7.38
N LEU A 22 19.53 4.35 -6.56
CA LEU A 22 19.10 3.02 -7.01
C LEU A 22 17.60 2.85 -6.76
N HIS A 23 16.84 2.77 -7.83
CA HIS A 23 15.39 2.64 -7.76
C HIS A 23 14.97 1.17 -7.76
N PRO A 24 14.08 0.72 -6.85
CA PRO A 24 13.68 -0.69 -6.77
C PRO A 24 13.09 -1.27 -8.06
N ILE A 25 12.50 -0.44 -8.90
CA ILE A 25 11.96 -0.87 -10.20
C ILE A 25 13.02 -1.49 -11.11
N GLU A 26 14.29 -1.13 -10.94
CA GLU A 26 15.41 -1.62 -11.78
C GLU A 26 15.62 -3.13 -11.62
N TRP A 27 15.52 -3.64 -10.39
CA TRP A 27 15.64 -5.08 -10.17
C TRP A 27 14.29 -5.79 -10.26
N LEU A 28 13.17 -5.12 -9.95
CA LEU A 28 11.85 -5.71 -10.11
C LEU A 28 11.55 -6.05 -11.57
N LYS A 29 11.94 -5.20 -12.51
CA LYS A 29 11.82 -5.46 -13.97
C LYS A 29 12.61 -6.68 -14.45
N LYS A 30 13.62 -7.12 -13.69
CA LYS A 30 14.40 -8.34 -14.00
C LYS A 30 13.72 -9.61 -13.47
N THR A 31 12.63 -9.48 -12.72
CA THR A 31 11.87 -10.62 -12.19
C THR A 31 10.78 -11.05 -13.17
N LYS A 32 10.16 -12.21 -12.88
CA LYS A 32 8.99 -12.71 -13.63
C LYS A 32 7.66 -12.09 -13.18
N TRP A 33 7.69 -11.12 -12.28
CA TRP A 33 6.51 -10.44 -11.78
C TRP A 33 6.08 -9.32 -12.72
N THR A 34 4.78 -9.19 -12.91
CA THR A 34 4.23 -8.02 -13.62
C THR A 34 3.98 -6.91 -12.60
N ILE A 35 4.57 -5.75 -12.83
CA ILE A 35 4.36 -4.56 -12.00
C ILE A 35 3.03 -3.93 -12.43
N ARG A 36 2.06 -3.88 -11.52
CA ARG A 36 0.79 -3.24 -11.79
C ARG A 36 0.80 -1.76 -11.48
N GLN A 37 1.34 -1.42 -10.33
CA GLN A 37 1.37 -0.04 -9.87
C GLN A 37 2.48 0.19 -8.85
N GLU A 38 3.03 1.39 -8.85
CA GLU A 38 3.82 1.94 -7.77
C GLU A 38 2.93 2.81 -6.89
N ILE A 39 3.02 2.61 -5.58
CA ILE A 39 2.33 3.37 -4.55
C ILE A 39 3.40 4.07 -3.71
N ILE A 40 3.18 5.32 -3.39
CA ILE A 40 4.07 6.12 -2.56
C ILE A 40 3.53 6.12 -1.13
N TRP A 41 4.28 5.57 -0.19
CA TRP A 41 4.00 5.77 1.22
C TRP A 41 4.77 6.98 1.72
N ASP A 42 4.06 8.10 1.91
CA ASP A 42 4.55 9.31 2.55
C ASP A 42 4.49 9.12 4.07
N ARG A 43 5.66 8.96 4.68
CA ARG A 43 5.83 8.77 6.14
C ARG A 43 5.79 10.09 6.91
N THR A 44 5.76 11.22 6.19
CA THR A 44 5.81 12.58 6.75
C THR A 44 7.09 12.93 7.51
N ILE A 45 7.93 11.95 7.79
CA ILE A 45 9.14 12.11 8.62
C ILE A 45 10.32 11.46 7.92
N ALA A 46 11.44 12.18 7.85
CA ALA A 46 12.71 11.67 7.38
C ALA A 46 13.43 10.89 8.49
N ALA A 47 13.81 9.64 8.19
CA ALA A 47 14.60 8.82 9.13
C ALA A 47 16.10 9.15 9.06
N ASN A 48 16.63 9.45 7.87
CA ASN A 48 18.04 9.68 7.62
C ASN A 48 18.25 11.00 6.88
N ILE A 49 18.61 12.02 7.63
CA ILE A 49 18.92 13.35 7.09
C ILE A 49 20.35 13.35 6.54
N ARG A 50 20.51 13.75 5.28
CA ARG A 50 21.79 13.91 4.60
C ARG A 50 21.84 15.27 3.92
N GLY A 51 22.95 15.99 4.06
CA GLY A 51 23.08 17.34 3.52
C GLY A 51 23.22 17.41 2.00
N TRP A 52 23.56 16.31 1.33
CA TRP A 52 23.80 16.27 -0.11
C TRP A 52 22.57 15.92 -0.97
N ARG A 53 21.41 15.65 -0.34
CA ARG A 53 20.15 15.37 -1.03
C ARG A 53 18.94 15.84 -0.21
N PHE A 54 17.79 15.93 -0.86
CA PHE A 54 16.52 16.18 -0.15
C PHE A 54 16.20 15.06 0.84
N TRP A 55 15.53 15.41 1.91
CA TRP A 55 15.14 14.46 2.95
C TRP A 55 14.11 13.47 2.41
N GLN A 56 14.44 12.20 2.48
CA GLN A 56 13.55 11.15 2.04
C GLN A 56 12.50 10.86 3.10
N VAL A 57 11.28 11.24 2.84
CA VAL A 57 10.10 11.03 3.69
C VAL A 57 9.21 9.91 3.17
N ASP A 58 9.58 9.29 2.07
CA ASP A 58 8.77 8.32 1.35
C ASP A 58 9.42 6.94 1.27
N GLU A 59 8.57 5.94 1.13
CA GLU A 59 8.92 4.60 0.67
C GLU A 59 8.04 4.21 -0.50
N ARG A 60 8.49 3.21 -1.27
CA ARG A 60 7.74 2.67 -2.40
C ARG A 60 7.09 1.37 -2.02
N ILE A 61 5.85 1.18 -2.47
CA ILE A 61 5.14 -0.08 -2.41
C ILE A 61 4.80 -0.44 -3.84
N TYR A 62 5.31 -1.56 -4.31
CA TYR A 62 5.03 -2.05 -5.67
C TYR A 62 3.95 -3.10 -5.58
N TRP A 63 2.82 -2.85 -6.23
CA TRP A 63 1.82 -3.88 -6.44
C TRP A 63 2.21 -4.70 -7.66
N LEU A 64 2.61 -5.92 -7.39
CA LEU A 64 2.98 -6.92 -8.37
C LEU A 64 1.88 -7.99 -8.43
N TYR A 65 1.75 -8.64 -9.56
CA TYR A 65 0.81 -9.75 -9.69
C TYR A 65 1.35 -10.86 -10.58
N LYS A 66 0.77 -12.04 -10.40
CA LYS A 66 1.01 -13.17 -11.30
C LYS A 66 -0.13 -13.25 -12.30
N PRO A 67 0.12 -13.06 -13.62
CA PRO A 67 -0.94 -13.14 -14.64
C PRO A 67 -1.69 -14.48 -14.58
N ILE A 68 -2.99 -14.43 -14.91
CA ILE A 68 -3.81 -15.65 -15.05
C ILE A 68 -3.53 -16.29 -16.40
N ASN A 69 -3.50 -15.48 -17.43
CA ASN A 69 -3.10 -15.82 -18.80
C ASN A 69 -2.78 -14.51 -19.55
N ASP A 70 -2.40 -14.62 -20.81
CA ASP A 70 -1.97 -13.48 -21.64
C ASP A 70 -3.06 -12.39 -21.81
N ASN A 71 -4.32 -12.74 -21.66
CA ASN A 71 -5.47 -11.84 -21.86
C ASN A 71 -6.09 -11.34 -20.54
N LYS A 72 -5.67 -11.84 -19.38
CA LYS A 72 -6.23 -11.45 -18.08
C LYS A 72 -5.16 -10.82 -17.20
N ILE A 73 -5.32 -9.54 -16.96
CA ILE A 73 -4.41 -8.68 -16.21
C ILE A 73 -4.24 -9.10 -14.73
N GLY A 74 -4.95 -10.12 -14.24
CA GLY A 74 -4.89 -10.54 -12.85
C GLY A 74 -6.00 -9.92 -12.00
N THR A 75 -5.86 -10.01 -10.69
CA THR A 75 -6.86 -9.51 -9.76
C THR A 75 -6.95 -7.99 -9.80
N GLU A 76 -8.15 -7.47 -9.98
CA GLU A 76 -8.46 -6.07 -9.83
C GLU A 76 -8.67 -5.72 -8.35
N LEU A 77 -8.75 -4.44 -8.03
CA LEU A 77 -9.16 -4.01 -6.69
C LEU A 77 -10.62 -4.45 -6.49
N LEU A 78 -10.84 -5.37 -5.57
CA LEU A 78 -12.19 -5.86 -5.23
C LEU A 78 -12.94 -4.89 -4.34
N SER A 79 -12.21 -4.12 -3.54
CA SER A 79 -12.83 -3.17 -2.63
C SER A 79 -13.59 -2.12 -3.43
N LYS A 80 -14.90 -2.11 -3.31
CA LYS A 80 -15.77 -1.03 -3.80
C LYS A 80 -15.66 0.22 -2.93
N HIS A 81 -14.58 0.31 -2.18
CA HIS A 81 -14.35 1.35 -1.19
C HIS A 81 -13.80 2.60 -1.83
N ALA A 82 -13.94 3.70 -1.11
CA ALA A 82 -13.44 4.99 -1.52
C ALA A 82 -12.02 4.83 -2.06
N LEU A 83 -11.83 5.22 -3.30
CA LEU A 83 -10.61 5.07 -4.06
C LEU A 83 -9.40 5.46 -3.20
N VAL A 84 -8.69 4.45 -2.73
CA VAL A 84 -7.41 4.66 -2.11
C VAL A 84 -6.50 5.20 -3.21
N THR A 85 -6.01 6.41 -3.03
CA THR A 85 -5.07 7.00 -3.99
C THR A 85 -3.75 6.23 -3.98
N SER A 86 -2.92 6.45 -4.98
CA SER A 86 -1.56 5.89 -5.02
C SER A 86 -0.56 6.60 -4.10
N ILE A 87 -1.01 7.60 -3.34
CA ILE A 87 -0.20 8.28 -2.32
C ILE A 87 -0.86 8.03 -0.98
N TRP A 88 -0.17 7.26 -0.12
CA TRP A 88 -0.62 6.93 1.21
C TRP A 88 0.15 7.75 2.23
N ARG A 89 -0.57 8.51 3.04
CA ARG A 89 0.03 9.38 4.06
C ARG A 89 -0.37 8.90 5.45
N PHE A 90 0.58 8.32 6.16
CA PHE A 90 0.49 7.96 7.56
C PHE A 90 1.87 7.76 8.18
N SER A 91 1.98 8.05 9.46
CA SER A 91 3.25 7.96 10.20
C SER A 91 3.76 6.53 10.30
N PRO A 92 5.10 6.33 10.31
CA PRO A 92 5.68 5.04 10.61
C PRO A 92 5.40 4.64 12.07
N GLU A 93 5.45 3.36 12.36
CA GLU A 93 5.34 2.86 13.72
C GLU A 93 6.59 3.22 14.52
N ARG A 94 6.40 3.76 15.73
CA ARG A 94 7.49 4.23 16.59
C ARG A 94 7.73 3.39 17.83
N LYS A 95 6.78 2.54 18.22
CA LYS A 95 6.79 1.81 19.50
C LYS A 95 6.85 0.30 19.28
N ASN A 96 7.70 -0.15 18.38
CA ASN A 96 7.87 -1.57 18.11
C ASN A 96 9.32 -1.98 18.45
N ALA A 97 9.48 -3.14 19.05
CA ALA A 97 10.80 -3.72 19.34
C ALA A 97 11.56 -4.17 18.08
N HIS A 98 10.89 -4.23 16.93
CA HIS A 98 11.50 -4.55 15.65
C HIS A 98 12.23 -3.31 15.08
N PRO A 99 13.46 -3.47 14.55
CA PRO A 99 14.28 -2.34 14.08
C PRO A 99 13.72 -1.57 12.88
N ALA A 100 12.82 -2.17 12.10
CA ALA A 100 12.21 -1.58 10.92
C ALA A 100 10.71 -1.92 10.82
N PRO A 101 9.88 -1.50 11.78
CA PRO A 101 8.47 -1.81 11.75
C PRO A 101 7.75 -0.90 10.76
N PHE A 102 6.78 -1.46 10.06
CA PHE A 102 5.78 -0.67 9.33
C PHE A 102 4.44 -0.72 10.09
N PRO A 103 3.62 0.34 9.99
CA PRO A 103 2.37 0.41 10.73
C PRO A 103 1.33 -0.57 10.19
N LEU A 104 0.40 -1.01 11.04
CA LEU A 104 -0.67 -1.95 10.71
C LEU A 104 -1.52 -1.49 9.51
N LEU A 105 -1.67 -0.18 9.33
CA LEU A 105 -2.41 0.40 8.21
C LEU A 105 -1.88 -0.03 6.83
N LEU A 106 -0.57 -0.26 6.70
CA LEU A 106 0.03 -0.63 5.42
C LEU A 106 -0.48 -1.99 4.94
N PRO A 107 -0.29 -3.11 5.69
CA PRO A 107 -0.82 -4.40 5.25
C PRO A 107 -2.34 -4.45 5.25
N VAL A 108 -3.04 -3.73 6.13
CA VAL A 108 -4.51 -3.63 6.09
C VAL A 108 -4.97 -3.11 4.74
N ARG A 109 -4.41 -2.01 4.24
CA ARG A 109 -4.75 -1.46 2.93
C ARG A 109 -4.45 -2.44 1.80
N CYS A 110 -3.27 -3.06 1.82
CA CYS A 110 -2.89 -4.03 0.80
C CYS A 110 -3.86 -5.21 0.75
N ILE A 111 -4.12 -5.84 1.89
CA ILE A 111 -4.97 -7.03 2.00
C ILE A 111 -6.41 -6.69 1.65
N TYR A 112 -6.96 -5.66 2.27
CA TYR A 112 -8.35 -5.28 2.10
C TYR A 112 -8.66 -4.85 0.66
N SER A 113 -7.75 -4.12 0.00
CA SER A 113 -7.92 -3.72 -1.40
C SER A 113 -8.04 -4.90 -2.36
N ILE A 114 -7.43 -6.04 -2.05
CA ILE A 114 -7.40 -7.21 -2.92
C ILE A 114 -8.45 -8.24 -2.53
N LEU A 115 -8.63 -8.48 -1.25
CA LEU A 115 -9.49 -9.57 -0.76
C LEU A 115 -10.88 -9.09 -0.33
N ASP A 116 -10.99 -7.84 0.16
CA ASP A 116 -12.24 -7.31 0.73
C ASP A 116 -12.84 -8.33 1.72
N ASN A 117 -14.08 -8.74 1.50
CA ASN A 117 -14.75 -9.80 2.26
C ASN A 117 -14.55 -11.21 1.69
N THR A 118 -13.71 -11.37 0.66
CA THR A 118 -13.44 -12.67 0.04
C THR A 118 -12.33 -13.38 0.81
N LYS A 119 -12.60 -14.56 1.36
CA LYS A 119 -11.58 -15.33 2.06
C LYS A 119 -10.36 -15.61 1.18
N GLY A 120 -9.18 -15.40 1.76
CA GLY A 120 -7.90 -15.63 1.08
C GLY A 120 -6.81 -16.01 2.07
N VAL A 121 -5.64 -16.37 1.53
CA VAL A 121 -4.45 -16.68 2.32
C VAL A 121 -3.42 -15.56 2.11
N VAL A 122 -2.99 -14.95 3.19
CA VAL A 122 -1.95 -13.91 3.22
C VAL A 122 -0.63 -14.56 3.62
N ILE A 123 0.41 -14.35 2.81
CA ILE A 123 1.75 -14.91 3.07
C ILE A 123 2.73 -13.76 3.23
N ASP A 124 3.47 -13.77 4.35
CA ASP A 124 4.60 -12.85 4.57
C ASP A 124 5.89 -13.65 4.75
N PRO A 125 6.79 -13.66 3.76
CA PRO A 125 8.03 -14.40 3.82
C PRO A 125 9.12 -13.75 4.71
N TYR A 126 8.84 -12.54 5.23
CA TYR A 126 9.72 -11.80 6.14
C TYR A 126 8.89 -11.21 7.28
N ALA A 127 8.21 -12.08 8.01
CA ALA A 127 7.13 -11.71 8.93
C ALA A 127 7.57 -10.78 10.08
N GLY A 128 8.84 -10.82 10.49
CA GLY A 128 9.35 -9.99 11.58
C GLY A 128 8.48 -10.07 12.82
N SER A 129 8.03 -8.93 13.33
CA SER A 129 7.12 -8.84 14.49
C SER A 129 5.66 -9.17 14.17
N GLY A 130 5.34 -9.66 12.95
CA GLY A 130 4.03 -10.19 12.59
C GLY A 130 2.97 -9.16 12.20
N THR A 131 3.33 -7.94 11.82
CA THR A 131 2.36 -6.89 11.48
C THR A 131 1.39 -7.30 10.38
N THR A 132 1.89 -7.94 9.31
CA THR A 132 1.06 -8.48 8.22
C THR A 132 0.10 -9.57 8.71
N LEU A 133 0.58 -10.43 9.63
CA LEU A 133 -0.21 -11.54 10.15
C LEU A 133 -1.33 -11.06 11.06
N VAL A 134 -1.05 -10.03 11.87
CA VAL A 134 -2.07 -9.34 12.68
C VAL A 134 -3.13 -8.72 11.78
N ALA A 135 -2.73 -8.01 10.73
CA ALA A 135 -3.67 -7.45 9.76
C ALA A 135 -4.55 -8.51 9.11
N ALA A 136 -3.95 -9.63 8.69
CA ALA A 136 -4.69 -10.74 8.09
C ALA A 136 -5.68 -11.36 9.07
N LYS A 137 -5.28 -11.60 10.33
CA LYS A 137 -6.15 -12.12 11.38
C LYS A 137 -7.34 -11.19 11.66
N LEU A 138 -7.09 -9.88 11.80
CA LEU A 138 -8.13 -8.89 12.05
C LEU A 138 -9.11 -8.75 10.89
N LEU A 139 -8.65 -9.01 9.65
CA LEU A 139 -9.47 -9.04 8.44
C LEU A 139 -10.08 -10.44 8.16
N GLU A 140 -9.97 -11.37 9.11
CA GLU A 140 -10.53 -12.73 9.05
C GLU A 140 -10.00 -13.59 7.88
N HIS A 141 -8.75 -13.36 7.46
CA HIS A 141 -8.08 -14.17 6.44
C HIS A 141 -7.14 -15.20 7.08
N ASP A 142 -6.90 -16.28 6.37
CA ASP A 142 -5.83 -17.21 6.72
C ASP A 142 -4.47 -16.56 6.47
N TYR A 143 -3.46 -16.94 7.25
CA TYR A 143 -2.13 -16.34 7.13
C TYR A 143 -1.00 -17.33 7.35
N ILE A 144 0.12 -17.08 6.68
CA ILE A 144 1.38 -17.81 6.83
C ILE A 144 2.50 -16.77 6.97
N GLY A 145 3.21 -16.81 8.09
CA GLY A 145 4.39 -15.98 8.31
C GLY A 145 5.64 -16.84 8.33
N ILE A 146 6.70 -16.35 7.71
CA ILE A 146 8.02 -16.99 7.70
C ILE A 146 9.04 -15.97 8.18
N ASP A 147 9.92 -16.37 9.07
CA ASP A 147 11.08 -15.58 9.49
C ASP A 147 12.23 -16.51 9.86
N VAL A 148 13.46 -16.07 9.65
CA VAL A 148 14.67 -16.84 10.02
C VAL A 148 14.99 -16.72 11.51
N SER A 149 14.46 -15.70 12.19
CA SER A 149 14.68 -15.43 13.61
C SER A 149 13.60 -16.07 14.46
N ALA A 150 13.98 -17.06 15.28
CA ALA A 150 13.07 -17.64 16.26
C ALA A 150 12.50 -16.59 17.22
N GLN A 151 13.30 -15.59 17.60
CA GLN A 151 12.86 -14.48 18.44
C GLN A 151 11.72 -13.68 17.79
N TYR A 152 11.81 -13.38 16.49
CA TYR A 152 10.75 -12.67 15.77
C TYR A 152 9.50 -13.55 15.60
N ILE A 153 9.67 -14.85 15.38
CA ILE A 153 8.54 -15.79 15.35
C ILE A 153 7.78 -15.76 16.69
N ASP A 154 8.47 -15.78 17.81
CA ASP A 154 7.84 -15.75 19.14
C ASP A 154 7.17 -14.38 19.41
N MET A 155 7.78 -13.29 18.97
CA MET A 155 7.16 -11.96 19.02
C MET A 155 5.88 -11.91 18.19
N ALA A 156 5.93 -12.43 16.96
CA ALA A 156 4.77 -12.47 16.06
C ALA A 156 3.63 -13.31 16.66
N LYS A 157 3.91 -14.49 17.22
CA LYS A 157 2.91 -15.33 17.90
C LYS A 157 2.20 -14.56 19.01
N LYS A 158 2.97 -13.97 19.93
CA LYS A 158 2.40 -13.19 21.05
C LYS A 158 1.56 -12.00 20.56
N ARG A 159 2.01 -11.29 19.53
CA ARG A 159 1.26 -10.18 18.96
C ARG A 159 -0.04 -10.64 18.31
N ILE A 160 -0.02 -11.75 17.60
CA ILE A 160 -1.19 -12.36 16.99
C ILE A 160 -2.22 -12.79 18.04
N GLU A 161 -1.77 -13.39 19.16
CA GLU A 161 -2.67 -13.72 20.28
C GLU A 161 -3.44 -12.51 20.78
N HIS A 162 -2.79 -11.35 20.85
CA HIS A 162 -3.36 -10.08 21.33
C HIS A 162 -3.81 -9.14 20.20
N ALA A 163 -4.04 -9.65 18.99
CA ALA A 163 -4.39 -8.85 17.82
C ALA A 163 -5.60 -7.92 18.03
N ASN A 164 -6.57 -8.34 18.83
CA ASN A 164 -7.76 -7.54 19.14
C ASN A 164 -7.45 -6.19 19.82
N ASN A 165 -6.28 -6.04 20.44
CA ASN A 165 -5.84 -4.76 20.99
C ASN A 165 -5.64 -3.69 19.89
N GLU A 166 -5.47 -4.11 18.65
CA GLU A 166 -5.24 -3.25 17.48
C GLU A 166 -6.52 -3.07 16.62
N ILE A 167 -7.66 -3.61 17.04
CA ILE A 167 -8.93 -3.59 16.28
C ILE A 167 -9.43 -2.18 15.97
N ASN A 168 -9.17 -1.22 16.85
CA ASN A 168 -9.58 0.16 16.65
C ASN A 168 -8.89 0.79 15.43
N ILE A 169 -7.63 0.44 15.19
CA ILE A 169 -6.86 0.91 14.03
C ILE A 169 -7.51 0.40 12.74
N LEU A 170 -7.91 -0.88 12.72
CA LEU A 170 -8.62 -1.47 11.60
C LEU A 170 -9.96 -0.77 11.37
N SER A 171 -10.77 -0.62 12.42
CA SER A 171 -12.12 -0.03 12.32
C SER A 171 -12.06 1.42 11.81
N GLU A 172 -11.10 2.21 12.27
CA GLU A 172 -10.88 3.57 11.79
C GLU A 172 -10.49 3.61 10.32
N GLU A 173 -9.61 2.73 9.89
CA GLU A 173 -9.16 2.67 8.49
C GLU A 173 -10.29 2.21 7.57
N LEU A 174 -10.99 1.14 7.91
CA LEU A 174 -12.12 0.64 7.11
C LEU A 174 -13.23 1.68 6.99
N GLY A 175 -13.50 2.44 8.05
CA GLY A 175 -14.48 3.52 8.03
C GLY A 175 -14.18 4.62 7.01
N LYS A 176 -12.90 4.86 6.72
CA LYS A 176 -12.45 5.84 5.71
C LYS A 176 -12.67 5.35 4.27
N HIS A 177 -12.72 4.04 4.06
CA HIS A 177 -12.76 3.44 2.72
C HIS A 177 -14.15 3.07 2.23
N ILE A 178 -15.20 3.28 3.00
CA ILE A 178 -16.57 2.95 2.60
C ILE A 178 -17.06 3.92 1.53
N VAL A 179 -17.19 3.47 0.30
CA VAL A 179 -17.96 4.17 -0.74
C VAL A 179 -19.44 3.88 -0.52
N ARG A 180 -20.13 4.83 0.10
CA ARG A 180 -21.57 4.71 0.34
C ARG A 180 -22.41 4.71 -0.93
N LYS A 181 -21.91 5.34 -2.01
CA LYS A 181 -22.57 5.39 -3.32
C LYS A 181 -21.55 5.33 -4.45
N THR A 182 -21.79 4.52 -5.45
CA THR A 182 -20.97 4.48 -6.66
C THR A 182 -21.13 5.78 -7.47
N PHE A 183 -20.21 6.07 -8.38
CA PHE A 183 -20.33 7.21 -9.30
C PHE A 183 -21.63 7.15 -10.11
N LYS A 184 -22.01 5.95 -10.57
CA LYS A 184 -23.27 5.71 -11.29
C LYS A 184 -24.47 6.10 -10.43
N GLN A 185 -24.54 5.61 -9.19
CA GLN A 185 -25.61 5.94 -8.25
C GLN A 185 -25.68 7.43 -7.94
N ARG A 186 -24.54 8.09 -7.77
CA ARG A 186 -24.49 9.56 -7.54
C ARG A 186 -25.01 10.34 -8.74
N LYS A 187 -24.67 9.86 -9.97
CA LYS A 187 -25.15 10.48 -11.21
C LYS A 187 -26.66 10.29 -11.38
N GLU A 188 -27.17 9.08 -11.13
CA GLU A 188 -28.59 8.74 -11.17
C GLU A 188 -29.40 9.54 -10.14
N ASN A 189 -28.82 9.80 -8.96
CA ASN A 189 -29.45 10.60 -7.91
C ASN A 189 -29.30 12.12 -8.10
N GLY A 190 -28.74 12.59 -9.21
CA GLY A 190 -28.52 14.02 -9.45
C GLY A 190 -27.45 14.69 -8.54
N GLU A 191 -26.71 13.88 -7.76
CA GLU A 191 -25.66 14.37 -6.86
C GLU A 191 -24.36 14.71 -7.60
N TYR A 192 -24.36 14.56 -8.91
CA TYR A 192 -23.24 14.91 -9.76
C TYR A 192 -23.44 16.33 -10.33
N SER A 193 -22.82 17.31 -9.72
CA SER A 193 -22.63 18.61 -10.38
C SER A 193 -21.62 18.42 -11.52
N LYS A 194 -22.01 18.72 -12.76
CA LYS A 194 -21.02 18.91 -13.82
C LYS A 194 -20.01 19.90 -13.30
N ARG A 195 -18.74 19.46 -13.18
CA ARG A 195 -17.65 20.40 -12.93
C ARG A 195 -17.81 21.52 -13.96
N ILE A 196 -18.19 22.70 -13.50
CA ILE A 196 -18.09 23.90 -14.32
C ILE A 196 -16.62 23.89 -14.72
N LYS A 197 -16.33 23.76 -16.01
CA LYS A 197 -15.00 24.01 -16.54
C LYS A 197 -14.74 25.48 -16.21
N SER A 198 -14.25 25.74 -15.00
CA SER A 198 -13.70 27.06 -14.71
C SER A 198 -12.57 27.23 -15.72
N ASN A 199 -12.52 28.35 -16.37
CA ASN A 199 -11.44 28.77 -17.26
C ASN A 199 -10.14 28.99 -16.45
N PHE A 200 -9.79 28.03 -15.61
CA PHE A 200 -8.70 28.09 -14.65
C PHE A 200 -7.32 28.06 -15.34
N GLN A 201 -7.28 27.75 -16.64
CA GLN A 201 -6.02 27.71 -17.38
C GLN A 201 -5.52 29.11 -17.84
N SER A 202 -6.40 30.11 -17.90
CA SER A 202 -5.99 31.42 -18.40
C SER A 202 -5.44 32.36 -17.32
N GLU A 203 -5.68 32.09 -16.05
CA GLU A 203 -5.27 33.01 -14.96
C GLU A 203 -3.95 32.63 -14.26
N LEU A 204 -3.43 31.43 -14.47
CA LEU A 204 -2.23 30.93 -13.77
C LEU A 204 -0.95 30.96 -14.60
N LEU A 205 -1.03 31.27 -15.89
CA LEU A 205 0.17 31.40 -16.72
C LEU A 205 0.58 32.86 -16.84
N PRO A 206 1.84 33.20 -16.58
CA PRO A 206 2.35 34.54 -16.89
C PRO A 206 2.10 34.88 -18.36
N LYS A 207 1.65 36.11 -18.66
CA LYS A 207 1.43 36.58 -20.04
C LYS A 207 2.72 36.36 -20.84
N GLY A 208 2.66 35.54 -21.88
CA GLY A 208 3.79 35.32 -22.77
C GLY A 208 4.29 33.85 -22.87
N TRP A 209 3.71 32.90 -22.08
CA TRP A 209 4.04 31.50 -22.21
C TRP A 209 3.19 30.83 -23.29
N GLN A 210 3.83 30.31 -24.33
CA GLN A 210 3.23 29.45 -25.34
C GLN A 210 3.84 28.07 -25.24
N PHE A 211 3.00 27.04 -25.25
CA PHE A 211 3.48 25.66 -25.37
C PHE A 211 3.83 25.40 -26.84
N ALA A 212 5.04 24.90 -27.08
CA ALA A 212 5.47 24.39 -28.37
C ALA A 212 4.85 23.03 -28.64
#